data_f4eda02e686b9f8aab9778ee06e3519e
#
_entry.id   f4eda02e686b9f8aab9778ee06e3519e
#
_cell.length_a   1.000
_cell.length_b   1.000
_cell.length_c   1.000
_cell.angle_alpha   90.00
_cell.angle_beta   90.00
_cell.angle_gamma   90.00
#
_symmetry.space_group_name_H-M   'P 1'
#
loop_
_entity.id
_entity.type
_entity.pdbx_description
1 polymer ?
#
loop_
_entity_poly.entity_id
_entity_poly.type
_entity_poly.pdbx_seq_one_letter_code
_entity_poly.pdbx_strand_id
1 'polypeptide(L)'
;MSAKIFKNAGWMVGARVFQMFIGLIISTWTVRFLGPNNIGIIGYVDAFVSFSGAIAVLGLNNILIKELLDHKDRQGSVLGTVLGMRLLASIFCAVVTTCLIAFLNPGNHLMVIVSAILFTAQLFNSFEVFNYWYQSRLQAKVSSIIQTITYVIMAVYRLYCLITYKGVLWFAAASALEQFLICVMLYSSYRSSPDSDRLNFEPAFGLSMLTRSYHFIFSALMISIYGQMDTIMIKSFLDTQSVGWYGTALGVNAIWSFVLQAVIDSFYPAIVEAHKSDREMYERRIVQLYSLVFWMSVCASALITVLAKPIILILYGAEYAPSIACLRVCTWINTFAFLGVARGAWMVCENNQVYQKYILAEGAAVNLILNYFWIQKFGMVGAAWATVVTQIITSTIGPLTFARTRINTYYILRALNPAVVLDLFGSVLKQRRGKA
;
A
#
# COMPACT_ATOMS: atom_id res chain seq x y z
N MET A 1 -6.17 12.84 -27.46
CA MET A 1 -6.01 12.86 -26.00
C MET A 1 -5.92 11.44 -25.40
N SER A 2 -6.76 10.49 -25.82
CA SER A 2 -6.78 9.11 -25.32
C SER A 2 -5.46 8.33 -25.50
N ALA A 3 -4.81 8.39 -26.67
CA ALA A 3 -3.57 7.65 -26.97
C ALA A 3 -2.40 8.07 -26.05
N LYS A 4 -2.29 9.34 -25.67
CA LYS A 4 -1.25 9.82 -24.73
C LYS A 4 -1.49 9.32 -23.32
N ILE A 5 -2.76 9.24 -22.90
CA ILE A 5 -3.15 8.70 -21.59
C ILE A 5 -2.86 7.20 -21.53
N PHE A 6 -3.25 6.42 -22.55
CA PHE A 6 -2.96 4.99 -22.64
C PHE A 6 -1.46 4.68 -22.64
N LYS A 7 -0.68 5.44 -23.41
CA LYS A 7 0.78 5.28 -23.46
C LYS A 7 1.43 5.59 -22.10
N ASN A 8 0.94 6.60 -21.41
CA ASN A 8 1.43 6.99 -20.09
C ASN A 8 1.11 5.91 -19.02
N ALA A 9 -0.13 5.42 -19.02
CA ALA A 9 -0.54 4.32 -18.14
C ALA A 9 0.25 3.03 -18.42
N GLY A 10 0.47 2.69 -19.68
CA GLY A 10 1.25 1.52 -20.09
C GLY A 10 2.69 1.54 -19.54
N TRP A 11 3.37 2.69 -19.56
CA TRP A 11 4.69 2.84 -18.96
C TRP A 11 4.69 2.64 -17.44
N MET A 12 3.70 3.18 -16.75
CA MET A 12 3.57 3.03 -15.29
C MET A 12 3.35 1.56 -14.91
N VAL A 13 2.45 0.87 -15.62
CA VAL A 13 2.15 -0.55 -15.36
C VAL A 13 3.36 -1.43 -15.68
N GLY A 14 3.98 -1.23 -16.85
CA GLY A 14 5.14 -2.00 -17.27
C GLY A 14 6.33 -1.87 -16.30
N ALA A 15 6.63 -0.64 -15.86
CA ALA A 15 7.67 -0.38 -14.86
C ALA A 15 7.36 -1.09 -13.54
N ARG A 16 6.11 -1.08 -13.10
CA ARG A 16 5.69 -1.70 -11.84
C ARG A 16 5.79 -3.22 -11.88
N VAL A 17 5.38 -3.84 -12.98
CA VAL A 17 5.50 -5.30 -13.18
C VAL A 17 6.97 -5.73 -13.18
N PHE A 18 7.83 -5.00 -13.91
CA PHE A 18 9.28 -5.26 -13.93
C PHE A 18 9.91 -5.16 -12.54
N GLN A 19 9.61 -4.10 -11.79
CA GLN A 19 10.07 -3.92 -10.41
C GLN A 19 9.60 -5.05 -9.50
N MET A 20 8.37 -5.54 -9.67
CA MET A 20 7.85 -6.66 -8.89
C MET A 20 8.64 -7.94 -9.08
N PHE A 21 8.97 -8.31 -10.32
CA PHE A 21 9.74 -9.53 -10.59
C PHE A 21 11.14 -9.48 -9.98
N ILE A 22 11.87 -8.38 -10.21
CA ILE A 22 13.21 -8.20 -9.62
C ILE A 22 13.10 -8.15 -8.09
N GLY A 23 12.10 -7.42 -7.57
CA GLY A 23 11.86 -7.27 -6.14
C GLY A 23 11.60 -8.60 -5.45
N LEU A 24 10.82 -9.47 -6.07
CA LEU A 24 10.55 -10.80 -5.53
C LEU A 24 11.83 -11.61 -5.31
N ILE A 25 12.71 -11.64 -6.31
CA ILE A 25 13.96 -12.41 -6.24
C ILE A 25 14.88 -11.82 -5.17
N ILE A 26 15.12 -10.51 -5.22
CA ILE A 26 16.07 -9.83 -4.32
C ILE A 26 15.54 -9.81 -2.88
N SER A 27 14.24 -9.56 -2.68
CA SER A 27 13.66 -9.57 -1.34
C SER A 27 13.71 -10.96 -0.71
N THR A 28 13.43 -12.01 -1.48
CA THR A 28 13.52 -13.40 -1.02
C THR A 28 14.95 -13.74 -0.54
N TRP A 29 15.97 -13.40 -1.33
CA TRP A 29 17.36 -13.60 -0.96
C TRP A 29 17.78 -12.75 0.25
N THR A 30 17.33 -11.50 0.30
CA THR A 30 17.61 -10.60 1.42
C THR A 30 16.98 -11.13 2.73
N VAL A 31 15.72 -11.55 2.68
CA VAL A 31 15.02 -12.12 3.84
C VAL A 31 15.72 -13.38 4.34
N ARG A 32 16.09 -14.29 3.42
CA ARG A 32 16.81 -15.51 3.75
C ARG A 32 18.20 -15.25 4.34
N PHE A 33 18.91 -14.25 3.81
CA PHE A 33 20.25 -13.89 4.28
C PHE A 33 20.27 -13.23 5.66
N LEU A 34 19.36 -12.28 5.89
CA LEU A 34 19.32 -11.52 7.14
C LEU A 34 18.75 -12.31 8.31
N GLY A 35 17.95 -13.32 8.05
CA GLY A 35 17.24 -14.09 9.07
C GLY A 35 16.06 -13.33 9.70
N PRO A 36 15.18 -14.05 10.43
CA PRO A 36 13.92 -13.49 10.91
C PRO A 36 14.09 -12.35 11.91
N ASN A 37 15.13 -12.39 12.77
CA ASN A 37 15.34 -11.35 13.76
C ASN A 37 15.70 -9.99 13.13
N ASN A 38 16.63 -9.95 12.16
CA ASN A 38 17.04 -8.73 11.50
C ASN A 38 15.93 -8.17 10.60
N ILE A 39 15.20 -9.05 9.90
CA ILE A 39 13.99 -8.67 9.14
C ILE A 39 12.93 -8.12 10.09
N GLY A 40 12.77 -8.71 11.27
CA GLY A 40 11.87 -8.20 12.29
C GLY A 40 12.23 -6.81 12.80
N ILE A 41 13.53 -6.50 12.98
CA ILE A 41 14.00 -5.16 13.36
C ILE A 41 13.60 -4.14 12.28
N ILE A 42 13.90 -4.44 11.00
CA ILE A 42 13.53 -3.55 9.89
C ILE A 42 12.01 -3.40 9.83
N GLY A 43 11.26 -4.49 9.88
CA GLY A 43 9.79 -4.48 9.79
C GLY A 43 9.13 -3.72 10.94
N TYR A 44 9.64 -3.86 12.17
CA TYR A 44 9.13 -3.12 13.32
C TYR A 44 9.36 -1.61 13.18
N VAL A 45 10.57 -1.20 12.78
CA VAL A 45 10.88 0.21 12.55
C VAL A 45 10.09 0.75 11.37
N ASP A 46 9.95 -0.02 10.29
CA ASP A 46 9.18 0.37 9.10
C ASP A 46 7.69 0.58 9.41
N ALA A 47 7.13 -0.19 10.37
CA ALA A 47 5.78 0.06 10.85
C ALA A 47 5.62 1.45 11.47
N PHE A 48 6.60 1.93 12.25
CA PHE A 48 6.60 3.29 12.78
C PHE A 48 6.86 4.35 11.71
N VAL A 49 7.74 4.08 10.74
CA VAL A 49 7.98 4.96 9.59
C VAL A 49 6.71 5.13 8.77
N SER A 50 5.99 4.03 8.50
CA SER A 50 4.71 4.06 7.77
C SER A 50 3.64 4.84 8.53
N PHE A 51 3.57 4.68 9.85
CA PHE A 51 2.64 5.41 10.70
C PHE A 51 2.92 6.92 10.71
N SER A 52 4.18 7.29 10.95
CA SER A 52 4.61 8.69 10.94
C SER A 52 4.57 9.30 9.54
N GLY A 53 4.78 8.50 8.50
CA GLY A 53 4.66 8.89 7.10
C GLY A 53 3.25 9.36 6.73
N ALA A 54 2.22 8.71 7.28
CA ALA A 54 0.84 9.14 7.11
C ALA A 54 0.59 10.57 7.64
N ILE A 55 1.29 10.95 8.73
CA ILE A 55 1.28 12.31 9.28
C ILE A 55 2.13 13.24 8.42
N ALA A 56 3.35 12.83 8.08
CA ALA A 56 4.35 13.65 7.39
C ALA A 56 3.90 14.11 5.99
N VAL A 57 3.09 13.30 5.30
CA VAL A 57 2.48 13.64 4.00
C VAL A 57 1.40 14.73 4.12
N LEU A 58 0.85 14.99 5.34
CA LEU A 58 -0.14 16.03 5.64
C LEU A 58 -1.43 15.93 4.78
N GLY A 59 -1.71 14.76 4.21
CA GLY A 59 -2.85 14.56 3.29
C GLY A 59 -2.76 15.36 1.98
N LEU A 60 -1.66 16.07 1.75
CA LEU A 60 -1.49 17.03 0.65
C LEU A 60 -1.44 16.35 -0.72
N ASN A 61 -1.04 15.07 -0.81
CA ASN A 61 -0.99 14.33 -2.08
C ASN A 61 -2.33 14.34 -2.82
N ASN A 62 -3.44 14.27 -2.07
CA ASN A 62 -4.79 14.17 -2.64
C ASN A 62 -5.27 15.48 -3.30
N ILE A 63 -4.71 16.62 -2.89
CA ILE A 63 -5.10 17.94 -3.41
C ILE A 63 -4.03 18.56 -4.30
N LEU A 64 -2.77 18.09 -4.24
CA LEU A 64 -1.63 18.71 -4.91
C LEU A 64 -1.79 18.79 -6.43
N ILE A 65 -2.25 17.73 -7.08
CA ILE A 65 -2.46 17.76 -8.54
C ILE A 65 -3.49 18.83 -8.91
N LYS A 66 -4.57 18.93 -8.14
CA LYS A 66 -5.60 19.96 -8.36
C LYS A 66 -5.02 21.36 -8.18
N GLU A 67 -4.30 21.62 -7.09
CA GLU A 67 -3.66 22.91 -6.82
C GLU A 67 -2.66 23.31 -7.91
N LEU A 68 -1.90 22.34 -8.46
CA LEU A 68 -0.99 22.58 -9.58
C LEU A 68 -1.72 22.91 -10.89
N LEU A 69 -2.91 22.39 -11.11
CA LEU A 69 -3.74 22.68 -12.28
C LEU A 69 -4.49 24.01 -12.15
N ASP A 70 -4.95 24.33 -10.93
CA ASP A 70 -5.68 25.56 -10.64
C ASP A 70 -4.74 26.79 -10.59
N HIS A 71 -3.45 26.61 -10.22
CA HIS A 71 -2.47 27.67 -10.05
C HIS A 71 -1.28 27.52 -11.01
N LYS A 72 -1.55 27.49 -12.32
CA LYS A 72 -0.52 27.29 -13.36
C LYS A 72 0.58 28.36 -13.34
N ASP A 73 0.25 29.59 -12.95
CA ASP A 73 1.15 30.75 -12.98
C ASP A 73 2.13 30.78 -11.80
N ARG A 74 1.92 29.95 -10.77
CA ARG A 74 2.73 29.91 -9.56
C ARG A 74 2.99 28.47 -9.04
N GLN A 75 3.21 27.55 -9.97
CA GLN A 75 3.46 26.14 -9.61
C GLN A 75 4.68 25.98 -8.68
N GLY A 76 5.70 26.85 -8.84
CA GLY A 76 6.87 26.86 -7.95
C GLY A 76 6.52 27.19 -6.50
N SER A 77 5.59 28.13 -6.25
CA SER A 77 5.11 28.43 -4.89
C SER A 77 4.30 27.27 -4.32
N VAL A 78 3.45 26.62 -5.11
CA VAL A 78 2.70 25.44 -4.68
C VAL A 78 3.65 24.31 -4.28
N LEU A 79 4.61 23.96 -5.15
CA LEU A 79 5.58 22.89 -4.91
C LEU A 79 6.50 23.21 -3.72
N GLY A 80 7.04 24.46 -3.66
CA GLY A 80 7.94 24.90 -2.60
C GLY A 80 7.24 24.87 -1.24
N THR A 81 5.98 25.32 -1.18
CA THR A 81 5.19 25.29 0.04
C THR A 81 4.91 23.88 0.52
N VAL A 82 4.43 22.99 -0.36
CA VAL A 82 4.14 21.59 -0.01
C VAL A 82 5.42 20.85 0.39
N LEU A 83 6.52 21.03 -0.36
CA LEU A 83 7.82 20.45 -0.02
C LEU A 83 8.31 20.91 1.36
N GLY A 84 8.29 22.23 1.62
CA GLY A 84 8.72 22.77 2.90
C GLY A 84 7.89 22.25 4.08
N MET A 85 6.57 22.18 3.93
CA MET A 85 5.68 21.64 4.97
C MET A 85 5.93 20.15 5.21
N ARG A 86 6.10 19.35 4.16
CA ARG A 86 6.39 17.92 4.27
C ARG A 86 7.76 17.67 4.92
N LEU A 87 8.78 18.47 4.58
CA LEU A 87 10.09 18.37 5.21
C LEU A 87 10.03 18.69 6.71
N LEU A 88 9.37 19.78 7.11
CA LEU A 88 9.19 20.13 8.51
C LEU A 88 8.43 19.04 9.29
N ALA A 89 7.33 18.54 8.72
CA ALA A 89 6.57 17.47 9.32
C ALA A 89 7.38 16.16 9.40
N SER A 90 8.16 15.81 8.36
CA SER A 90 9.01 14.63 8.35
C SER A 90 10.13 14.71 9.39
N ILE A 91 10.78 15.86 9.56
CA ILE A 91 11.80 16.07 10.60
C ILE A 91 11.17 15.91 11.99
N PHE A 92 10.03 16.55 12.24
CA PHE A 92 9.31 16.42 13.50
C PHE A 92 8.95 14.96 13.79
N CYS A 93 8.34 14.26 12.82
CA CYS A 93 7.99 12.86 12.95
C CYS A 93 9.23 11.97 13.18
N ALA A 94 10.33 12.22 12.46
CA ALA A 94 11.58 11.48 12.61
C ALA A 94 12.13 11.56 14.04
N VAL A 95 12.20 12.78 14.59
CA VAL A 95 12.70 12.99 15.96
C VAL A 95 11.79 12.32 16.98
N VAL A 96 10.48 12.63 16.94
CA VAL A 96 9.51 12.09 17.90
C VAL A 96 9.48 10.58 17.87
N THR A 97 9.45 9.99 16.68
CA THR A 97 9.30 8.51 16.55
C THR A 97 10.61 7.79 16.86
N THR A 98 11.77 8.35 16.52
CA THR A 98 13.06 7.76 16.93
C THR A 98 13.23 7.80 18.45
N CYS A 99 12.87 8.91 19.12
CA CYS A 99 12.85 8.99 20.58
C CYS A 99 11.86 7.98 21.19
N LEU A 100 10.69 7.81 20.59
CA LEU A 100 9.71 6.81 21.03
C LEU A 100 10.25 5.38 20.90
N ILE A 101 10.89 5.04 19.77
CA ILE A 101 11.51 3.72 19.56
C ILE A 101 12.62 3.50 20.59
N ALA A 102 13.46 4.50 20.88
CA ALA A 102 14.50 4.41 21.88
C ALA A 102 13.92 4.19 23.29
N PHE A 103 12.83 4.88 23.62
CA PHE A 103 12.14 4.72 24.89
C PHE A 103 11.49 3.35 25.05
N LEU A 104 10.86 2.83 24.01
CA LEU A 104 10.19 1.52 24.01
C LEU A 104 11.15 0.33 23.95
N ASN A 105 12.43 0.57 23.56
CA ASN A 105 13.43 -0.48 23.40
C ASN A 105 14.78 -0.10 24.07
N PRO A 106 14.80 0.06 25.39
CA PRO A 106 16.00 0.49 26.09
C PRO A 106 17.14 -0.53 25.87
N GLY A 107 18.34 0.00 25.55
CA GLY A 107 19.54 -0.82 25.31
C GLY A 107 19.66 -1.42 23.88
N ASN A 108 18.67 -1.31 23.03
CA ASN A 108 18.76 -1.80 21.65
C ASN A 108 19.24 -0.68 20.69
N HIS A 109 20.54 -0.37 20.73
CA HIS A 109 21.16 0.65 19.87
C HIS A 109 20.98 0.37 18.37
N LEU A 110 20.96 -0.92 17.96
CA LEU A 110 20.78 -1.29 16.57
C LEU A 110 19.42 -0.81 16.03
N MET A 111 18.37 -0.98 16.81
CA MET A 111 17.02 -0.55 16.43
C MET A 111 16.89 0.97 16.29
N VAL A 112 17.58 1.72 17.15
CA VAL A 112 17.64 3.19 17.09
C VAL A 112 18.41 3.65 15.84
N ILE A 113 19.54 3.01 15.52
CA ILE A 113 20.31 3.35 14.30
C ILE A 113 19.50 3.02 13.05
N VAL A 114 18.85 1.85 12.99
CA VAL A 114 17.96 1.49 11.87
C VAL A 114 16.83 2.50 11.74
N SER A 115 16.24 2.98 12.85
CA SER A 115 15.19 3.99 12.80
C SER A 115 15.69 5.32 12.23
N ALA A 116 16.85 5.80 12.62
CA ALA A 116 17.44 7.03 12.06
C ALA A 116 17.69 6.92 10.55
N ILE A 117 18.16 5.75 10.09
CA ILE A 117 18.38 5.49 8.66
C ILE A 117 17.05 5.49 7.89
N LEU A 118 16.03 4.77 8.37
CA LEU A 118 14.75 4.69 7.67
C LEU A 118 13.99 6.02 7.70
N PHE A 119 14.10 6.81 8.78
CA PHE A 119 13.54 8.16 8.79
C PHE A 119 14.28 9.13 7.86
N THR A 120 15.57 8.92 7.60
CA THR A 120 16.28 9.65 6.55
C THR A 120 15.66 9.35 5.16
N ALA A 121 15.26 8.10 4.89
CA ALA A 121 14.49 7.77 3.68
C ALA A 121 13.17 8.56 3.60
N GLN A 122 12.45 8.68 4.72
CA GLN A 122 11.20 9.45 4.79
C GLN A 122 11.40 10.94 4.50
N LEU A 123 12.52 11.54 4.91
CA LEU A 123 12.85 12.95 4.57
C LEU A 123 13.00 13.11 3.06
N PHE A 124 13.74 12.21 2.39
CA PHE A 124 13.91 12.27 0.93
C PHE A 124 12.61 11.97 0.18
N ASN A 125 11.71 11.15 0.74
CA ASN A 125 10.39 10.90 0.16
C ASN A 125 9.54 12.19 0.06
N SER A 126 9.83 13.23 0.84
CA SER A 126 9.14 14.53 0.70
C SER A 126 9.27 15.12 -0.71
N PHE A 127 10.33 14.78 -1.44
CA PHE A 127 10.57 15.22 -2.83
C PHE A 127 9.67 14.52 -3.87
N GLU A 128 8.87 13.56 -3.45
CA GLU A 128 7.83 12.95 -4.31
C GLU A 128 6.85 14.00 -4.87
N VAL A 129 6.79 15.21 -4.32
CA VAL A 129 5.99 16.32 -4.84
C VAL A 129 6.27 16.59 -6.33
N PHE A 130 7.50 16.37 -6.80
CA PHE A 130 7.85 16.50 -8.21
C PHE A 130 7.25 15.41 -9.09
N ASN A 131 6.99 14.22 -8.56
CA ASN A 131 6.26 13.17 -9.27
C ASN A 131 4.82 13.61 -9.57
N TYR A 132 4.14 14.28 -8.62
CA TYR A 132 2.80 14.86 -8.84
C TYR A 132 2.81 16.01 -9.86
N TRP A 133 3.89 16.78 -9.92
CA TRP A 133 4.07 17.79 -10.95
C TRP A 133 4.14 17.17 -12.35
N TYR A 134 4.91 16.09 -12.54
CA TYR A 134 4.94 15.35 -13.80
C TYR A 134 3.59 14.71 -14.12
N GLN A 135 2.86 14.21 -13.14
CA GLN A 135 1.52 13.64 -13.32
C GLN A 135 0.53 14.72 -13.77
N SER A 136 0.54 15.90 -13.19
CA SER A 136 -0.35 17.01 -13.56
C SER A 136 -0.16 17.45 -15.02
N ARG A 137 1.02 17.21 -15.59
CA ARG A 137 1.39 17.51 -17.00
C ARG A 137 1.23 16.31 -17.93
N LEU A 138 0.70 15.18 -17.47
CA LEU A 138 0.63 13.92 -18.22
C LEU A 138 2.01 13.44 -18.72
N GLN A 139 3.06 13.67 -17.92
CA GLN A 139 4.45 13.28 -18.17
C GLN A 139 4.94 12.21 -17.19
N ALA A 140 4.06 11.37 -16.64
CA ALA A 140 4.40 10.31 -15.68
C ALA A 140 5.46 9.31 -16.20
N LYS A 141 5.73 9.30 -17.51
CA LYS A 141 6.83 8.54 -18.11
C LYS A 141 8.19 8.91 -17.49
N VAL A 142 8.44 10.22 -17.26
CA VAL A 142 9.71 10.70 -16.69
C VAL A 142 9.92 10.12 -15.29
N SER A 143 8.95 10.29 -14.41
CA SER A 143 9.04 9.76 -13.04
C SER A 143 9.10 8.23 -13.00
N SER A 144 8.38 7.53 -13.89
CA SER A 144 8.44 6.06 -13.98
C SER A 144 9.83 5.56 -14.42
N ILE A 145 10.49 6.24 -15.36
CA ILE A 145 11.86 5.91 -15.79
C ILE A 145 12.83 6.12 -14.63
N ILE A 146 12.77 7.27 -13.94
CA ILE A 146 13.61 7.58 -12.78
C ILE A 146 13.46 6.49 -11.72
N GLN A 147 12.24 6.15 -11.34
CA GLN A 147 11.96 5.10 -10.36
C GLN A 147 12.52 3.74 -10.80
N THR A 148 12.39 3.40 -12.09
CA THR A 148 12.90 2.12 -12.61
C THR A 148 14.42 2.08 -12.61
N ILE A 149 15.10 3.15 -13.05
CA ILE A 149 16.57 3.23 -13.03
C ILE A 149 17.07 3.12 -11.58
N THR A 150 16.51 3.89 -10.66
CA THR A 150 16.87 3.84 -9.24
C THR A 150 16.66 2.44 -8.68
N TYR A 151 15.54 1.81 -9.01
CA TYR A 151 15.25 0.46 -8.55
C TYR A 151 16.29 -0.56 -9.03
N VAL A 152 16.73 -0.48 -10.31
CA VAL A 152 17.79 -1.35 -10.84
C VAL A 152 19.12 -1.10 -10.14
N ILE A 153 19.50 0.17 -9.92
CA ILE A 153 20.73 0.52 -9.19
C ILE A 153 20.69 -0.08 -7.78
N MET A 154 19.56 0.06 -7.09
CA MET A 154 19.40 -0.47 -5.73
C MET A 154 19.29 -2.00 -5.69
N ALA A 155 18.80 -2.62 -6.75
CA ALA A 155 18.84 -4.05 -6.93
C ALA A 155 20.30 -4.57 -6.99
N VAL A 156 21.14 -3.90 -7.76
CA VAL A 156 22.59 -4.20 -7.84
C VAL A 156 23.28 -3.95 -6.49
N TYR A 157 22.94 -2.85 -5.80
CA TYR A 157 23.46 -2.56 -4.46
C TYR A 157 23.09 -3.66 -3.45
N ARG A 158 21.83 -4.10 -3.43
CA ARG A 158 21.38 -5.19 -2.54
C ARG A 158 22.10 -6.52 -2.86
N LEU A 159 22.30 -6.82 -4.15
CA LEU A 159 23.11 -7.98 -4.55
C LEU A 159 24.58 -7.87 -4.10
N TYR A 160 25.18 -6.68 -4.21
CA TYR A 160 26.51 -6.44 -3.66
C TYR A 160 26.56 -6.68 -2.15
N CYS A 161 25.56 -6.18 -1.40
CA CYS A 161 25.47 -6.43 0.03
C CYS A 161 25.33 -7.92 0.38
N LEU A 162 24.59 -8.69 -0.42
CA LEU A 162 24.43 -10.14 -0.24
C LEU A 162 25.75 -10.88 -0.49
N ILE A 163 26.45 -10.56 -1.59
CA ILE A 163 27.72 -11.22 -1.97
C ILE A 163 28.84 -10.89 -0.98
N THR A 164 28.85 -9.67 -0.44
CA THR A 164 29.88 -9.20 0.50
C THR A 164 29.51 -9.44 1.97
N TYR A 165 28.42 -10.17 2.24
CA TYR A 165 27.94 -10.52 3.59
C TYR A 165 27.77 -9.32 4.53
N LYS A 166 27.20 -8.23 4.02
CA LYS A 166 26.97 -7.01 4.82
C LYS A 166 25.86 -7.18 5.85
N GLY A 167 26.01 -6.54 7.01
CA GLY A 167 25.01 -6.58 8.09
C GLY A 167 23.74 -5.77 7.77
N VAL A 168 22.75 -5.88 8.66
CA VAL A 168 21.40 -5.29 8.54
C VAL A 168 21.39 -3.79 8.26
N LEU A 169 22.36 -3.03 8.79
CA LEU A 169 22.46 -1.57 8.56
C LEU A 169 22.63 -1.20 7.09
N TRP A 170 23.37 -2.02 6.31
CA TRP A 170 23.55 -1.79 4.88
C TRP A 170 22.25 -2.02 4.10
N PHE A 171 21.44 -2.99 4.53
CA PHE A 171 20.13 -3.23 3.91
C PHE A 171 19.10 -2.16 4.33
N ALA A 172 19.15 -1.66 5.56
CA ALA A 172 18.37 -0.50 5.97
C ALA A 172 18.78 0.76 5.18
N ALA A 173 20.10 0.98 5.01
CA ALA A 173 20.65 2.08 4.21
C ALA A 173 20.21 2.02 2.74
N ALA A 174 19.94 0.83 2.20
CA ALA A 174 19.41 0.68 0.84
C ALA A 174 18.14 1.50 0.62
N SER A 175 17.21 1.51 1.59
CA SER A 175 15.97 2.29 1.50
C SER A 175 16.23 3.80 1.51
N ALA A 176 17.18 4.28 2.34
CA ALA A 176 17.57 5.69 2.38
C ALA A 176 18.28 6.12 1.09
N LEU A 177 19.19 5.30 0.56
CA LEU A 177 19.87 5.55 -0.70
C LEU A 177 18.91 5.54 -1.89
N GLU A 178 17.93 4.64 -1.90
CA GLU A 178 16.89 4.58 -2.93
C GLU A 178 16.09 5.90 -2.98
N GLN A 179 15.60 6.36 -1.83
CA GLN A 179 14.85 7.62 -1.75
C GLN A 179 15.73 8.84 -2.04
N PHE A 180 16.99 8.81 -1.63
CA PHE A 180 17.96 9.86 -1.97
C PHE A 180 18.19 9.95 -3.49
N LEU A 181 18.40 8.83 -4.18
CA LEU A 181 18.59 8.81 -5.63
C LEU A 181 17.33 9.31 -6.35
N ILE A 182 16.14 8.87 -5.93
CA ILE A 182 14.86 9.35 -6.48
C ILE A 182 14.75 10.87 -6.28
N CYS A 183 15.03 11.36 -5.08
CA CYS A 183 15.02 12.79 -4.74
C CYS A 183 15.94 13.59 -5.67
N VAL A 184 17.21 13.19 -5.80
CA VAL A 184 18.20 13.89 -6.64
C VAL A 184 17.79 13.87 -8.10
N MET A 185 17.36 12.72 -8.62
CA MET A 185 16.98 12.58 -10.03
C MET A 185 15.69 13.35 -10.35
N LEU A 186 14.66 13.29 -9.49
CA LEU A 186 13.41 14.04 -9.68
C LEU A 186 13.65 15.54 -9.60
N TYR A 187 14.39 16.01 -8.61
CA TYR A 187 14.70 17.43 -8.44
C TYR A 187 15.57 17.97 -9.58
N SER A 188 16.62 17.25 -9.98
CA SER A 188 17.47 17.64 -11.11
C SER A 188 16.68 17.69 -12.41
N SER A 189 15.83 16.69 -12.65
CA SER A 189 14.95 16.64 -13.83
C SER A 189 13.97 17.81 -13.84
N TYR A 190 13.36 18.15 -12.68
CA TYR A 190 12.51 19.32 -12.54
C TYR A 190 13.28 20.59 -12.87
N ARG A 191 14.45 20.82 -12.29
CA ARG A 191 15.27 22.03 -12.50
C ARG A 191 15.76 22.18 -13.92
N SER A 192 15.96 21.10 -14.65
CA SER A 192 16.37 21.10 -16.05
C SER A 192 15.19 21.30 -17.02
N SER A 193 13.95 21.27 -16.52
CA SER A 193 12.77 21.50 -17.35
C SER A 193 12.62 22.98 -17.69
N PRO A 194 12.33 23.35 -18.95
CA PRO A 194 12.02 24.74 -19.35
C PRO A 194 10.84 25.33 -18.59
N ASP A 195 9.94 24.47 -18.15
CA ASP A 195 8.70 24.83 -17.43
C ASP A 195 8.89 24.86 -15.91
N SER A 196 10.13 24.79 -15.40
CA SER A 196 10.40 24.80 -13.96
C SER A 196 10.33 26.23 -13.41
N ASP A 197 9.50 26.43 -12.40
CA ASP A 197 9.44 27.66 -11.63
C ASP A 197 10.42 27.64 -10.46
N ARG A 198 10.77 28.81 -9.95
CA ARG A 198 11.52 28.90 -8.68
C ARG A 198 10.64 28.48 -7.53
N LEU A 199 11.17 27.59 -6.69
CA LEU A 199 10.47 27.15 -5.49
C LEU A 199 10.40 28.29 -4.49
N ASN A 200 9.19 28.59 -4.03
CA ASN A 200 8.95 29.61 -3.00
C ASN A 200 8.07 29.03 -1.90
N PHE A 201 8.33 29.38 -0.65
CA PHE A 201 7.59 28.88 0.49
C PHE A 201 6.63 29.97 1.01
N GLU A 202 5.33 29.69 0.92
CA GLU A 202 4.24 30.57 1.33
C GLU A 202 3.46 29.97 2.51
N PRO A 203 3.80 30.28 3.79
CA PRO A 203 3.17 29.65 4.96
C PRO A 203 1.64 29.83 5.01
N ALA A 204 1.14 31.01 4.65
CA ALA A 204 -0.30 31.30 4.66
C ALA A 204 -1.06 30.44 3.65
N PHE A 205 -0.51 30.23 2.44
CA PHE A 205 -1.07 29.33 1.46
C PHE A 205 -1.02 27.88 1.93
N GLY A 206 0.10 27.47 2.53
CA GLY A 206 0.26 26.14 3.12
C GLY A 206 -0.79 25.84 4.20
N LEU A 207 -1.05 26.77 5.11
CA LEU A 207 -2.08 26.62 6.13
C LEU A 207 -3.48 26.48 5.51
N SER A 208 -3.80 27.23 4.45
CA SER A 208 -5.05 27.08 3.73
C SER A 208 -5.20 25.71 3.06
N MET A 209 -4.10 25.11 2.58
CA MET A 209 -4.10 23.75 2.05
C MET A 209 -4.33 22.72 3.16
N LEU A 210 -3.72 22.88 4.34
CA LEU A 210 -3.93 21.99 5.49
C LEU A 210 -5.38 21.96 5.95
N THR A 211 -6.05 23.10 6.01
CA THR A 211 -7.47 23.16 6.40
C THR A 211 -8.38 22.43 5.41
N ARG A 212 -7.94 22.21 4.18
CA ARG A 212 -8.66 21.42 3.17
C ARG A 212 -8.25 19.96 3.14
N SER A 213 -7.03 19.63 3.62
CA SER A 213 -6.46 18.27 3.58
C SER A 213 -6.59 17.48 4.89
N TYR A 214 -6.96 18.07 6.03
CA TYR A 214 -6.94 17.39 7.33
C TYR A 214 -7.78 16.10 7.38
N HIS A 215 -8.87 16.05 6.63
CA HIS A 215 -9.69 14.83 6.52
C HIS A 215 -8.91 13.65 5.91
N PHE A 216 -7.99 13.94 4.98
CA PHE A 216 -7.12 12.92 4.37
C PHE A 216 -6.04 12.46 5.33
N ILE A 217 -5.54 13.35 6.23
CA ILE A 217 -4.58 12.97 7.29
C ILE A 217 -5.24 11.92 8.20
N PHE A 218 -6.47 12.19 8.65
CA PHE A 218 -7.19 11.26 9.51
C PHE A 218 -7.41 9.91 8.83
N SER A 219 -7.83 9.91 7.57
CA SER A 219 -8.02 8.68 6.80
C SER A 219 -6.70 7.89 6.63
N ALA A 220 -5.61 8.58 6.34
CA ALA A 220 -4.29 7.97 6.19
C ALA A 220 -3.79 7.37 7.53
N LEU A 221 -4.04 8.06 8.65
CA LEU A 221 -3.74 7.54 10.00
C LEU A 221 -4.55 6.26 10.30
N MET A 222 -5.84 6.24 10.01
CA MET A 222 -6.65 5.03 10.22
C MET A 222 -6.15 3.85 9.40
N ILE A 223 -5.77 4.09 8.15
CA ILE A 223 -5.18 3.06 7.27
C ILE A 223 -3.84 2.57 7.85
N SER A 224 -2.99 3.46 8.33
CA SER A 224 -1.69 3.10 8.93
C SER A 224 -1.85 2.34 10.25
N ILE A 225 -2.76 2.76 11.13
CA ILE A 225 -3.09 2.02 12.36
C ILE A 225 -3.52 0.60 11.99
N TYR A 226 -4.50 0.52 11.12
CA TYR A 226 -5.03 -0.74 10.68
C TYR A 226 -4.01 -1.66 9.98
N GLY A 227 -3.07 -1.10 9.20
CA GLY A 227 -2.09 -1.87 8.43
C GLY A 227 -0.80 -2.22 9.18
N GLN A 228 -0.46 -1.50 10.26
CA GLN A 228 0.84 -1.63 10.91
C GLN A 228 0.77 -2.00 12.40
N MET A 229 -0.40 -1.87 13.03
CA MET A 229 -0.54 -2.11 14.46
C MET A 229 -0.23 -3.56 14.84
N ASP A 230 -0.58 -4.51 13.99
CA ASP A 230 -0.24 -5.93 14.16
C ASP A 230 1.26 -6.11 14.42
N THR A 231 2.09 -5.50 13.59
CA THR A 231 3.56 -5.57 13.65
C THR A 231 4.09 -5.00 14.96
N ILE A 232 3.56 -3.83 15.38
CA ILE A 232 3.97 -3.16 16.62
C ILE A 232 3.55 -4.00 17.83
N MET A 233 2.32 -4.54 17.83
CA MET A 233 1.81 -5.36 18.93
C MET A 233 2.49 -6.73 19.02
N ILE A 234 2.79 -7.36 17.87
CA ILE A 234 3.55 -8.63 17.84
C ILE A 234 4.91 -8.43 18.54
N LYS A 235 5.65 -7.36 18.20
CA LYS A 235 6.91 -7.10 18.88
C LYS A 235 6.74 -6.83 20.37
N SER A 236 5.67 -6.11 20.75
CA SER A 236 5.44 -5.71 22.13
C SER A 236 5.03 -6.88 23.05
N PHE A 237 4.26 -7.83 22.52
CA PHE A 237 3.78 -8.99 23.28
C PHE A 237 4.64 -10.24 23.12
N LEU A 238 5.39 -10.33 22.04
CA LEU A 238 6.26 -11.47 21.74
C LEU A 238 7.72 -11.00 21.62
N ASP A 239 8.26 -11.02 20.42
CA ASP A 239 9.62 -10.65 20.12
C ASP A 239 9.81 -10.13 18.68
N THR A 240 11.02 -9.69 18.39
CA THR A 240 11.39 -9.17 17.06
C THR A 240 11.40 -10.27 15.99
N GLN A 241 11.75 -11.49 16.37
CA GLN A 241 11.80 -12.62 15.44
C GLN A 241 10.41 -12.98 14.92
N SER A 242 9.41 -12.92 15.80
CA SER A 242 8.00 -13.12 15.45
C SER A 242 7.50 -12.06 14.45
N VAL A 243 7.98 -10.82 14.54
CA VAL A 243 7.73 -9.78 13.52
C VAL A 243 8.30 -10.19 12.16
N GLY A 244 9.52 -10.72 12.13
CA GLY A 244 10.14 -11.20 10.90
C GLY A 244 9.36 -12.36 10.25
N TRP A 245 8.90 -13.32 11.04
CA TRP A 245 8.06 -14.41 10.55
C TRP A 245 6.70 -13.93 10.03
N TYR A 246 6.05 -13.02 10.76
CA TYR A 246 4.78 -12.42 10.36
C TYR A 246 4.92 -11.60 9.08
N GLY A 247 5.92 -10.72 9.02
CA GLY A 247 6.21 -9.87 7.85
C GLY A 247 6.53 -10.70 6.60
N THR A 248 7.25 -11.84 6.75
CA THR A 248 7.52 -12.76 5.63
C THR A 248 6.23 -13.38 5.10
N ALA A 249 5.31 -13.81 5.98
CA ALA A 249 4.01 -14.34 5.59
C ALA A 249 3.17 -13.29 4.85
N LEU A 250 3.13 -12.04 5.33
CA LEU A 250 2.47 -10.92 4.66
C LEU A 250 3.11 -10.58 3.32
N GLY A 251 4.46 -10.65 3.23
CA GLY A 251 5.19 -10.42 1.98
C GLY A 251 4.79 -11.40 0.87
N VAL A 252 4.68 -12.69 1.19
CA VAL A 252 4.17 -13.70 0.25
C VAL A 252 2.73 -13.40 -0.18
N ASN A 253 1.88 -13.01 0.79
CA ASN A 253 0.49 -12.66 0.50
C ASN A 253 0.37 -11.43 -0.42
N ALA A 254 1.28 -10.47 -0.33
CA ALA A 254 1.27 -9.27 -1.15
C ALA A 254 1.60 -9.54 -2.63
N ILE A 255 2.35 -10.62 -2.94
CA ILE A 255 2.85 -10.89 -4.30
C ILE A 255 1.71 -11.00 -5.33
N TRP A 256 0.60 -11.64 -4.99
CA TRP A 256 -0.48 -11.88 -5.94
C TRP A 256 -1.60 -10.81 -5.90
N SER A 257 -1.55 -9.90 -4.94
CA SER A 257 -2.57 -8.86 -4.76
C SER A 257 -2.70 -7.93 -5.98
N PHE A 258 -1.61 -7.75 -6.76
CA PHE A 258 -1.65 -6.92 -7.97
C PHE A 258 -2.62 -7.46 -9.04
N VAL A 259 -2.83 -8.78 -9.08
CA VAL A 259 -3.77 -9.40 -10.03
C VAL A 259 -5.19 -8.95 -9.72
N LEU A 260 -5.56 -8.93 -8.44
CA LEU A 260 -6.86 -8.46 -7.99
C LEU A 260 -7.06 -6.97 -8.28
N GLN A 261 -6.02 -6.16 -8.05
CA GLN A 261 -6.06 -4.73 -8.38
C GLN A 261 -6.26 -4.50 -9.88
N ALA A 262 -5.55 -5.23 -10.73
CA ALA A 262 -5.70 -5.12 -12.18
C ALA A 262 -7.13 -5.48 -12.66
N VAL A 263 -7.76 -6.47 -12.03
CA VAL A 263 -9.17 -6.81 -12.30
C VAL A 263 -10.09 -5.65 -11.92
N ILE A 264 -9.92 -5.08 -10.72
CA ILE A 264 -10.73 -3.95 -10.25
C ILE A 264 -10.58 -2.75 -11.19
N ASP A 265 -9.34 -2.39 -11.55
CA ASP A 265 -9.04 -1.26 -12.42
C ASP A 265 -9.64 -1.44 -13.83
N SER A 266 -9.69 -2.70 -14.33
CA SER A 266 -10.28 -3.00 -15.63
C SER A 266 -11.81 -2.90 -15.66
N PHE A 267 -12.48 -3.17 -14.52
CA PHE A 267 -13.94 -3.07 -14.42
C PHE A 267 -14.41 -1.64 -14.14
N TYR A 268 -13.55 -0.80 -13.55
CA TYR A 268 -13.91 0.55 -13.10
C TYR A 268 -14.58 1.42 -14.19
N PRO A 269 -14.01 1.56 -15.42
CA PRO A 269 -14.64 2.36 -16.48
C PRO A 269 -16.03 1.85 -16.87
N ALA A 270 -16.18 0.52 -16.99
CA ALA A 270 -17.45 -0.10 -17.38
C ALA A 270 -18.53 0.09 -16.30
N ILE A 271 -18.16 0.14 -15.03
CA ILE A 271 -19.08 0.41 -13.92
C ILE A 271 -19.54 1.88 -13.97
N VAL A 272 -18.59 2.82 -14.16
CA VAL A 272 -18.91 4.26 -14.24
C VAL A 272 -19.80 4.58 -15.44
N GLU A 273 -19.58 3.92 -16.58
CA GLU A 273 -20.41 4.08 -17.78
C GLU A 273 -21.82 3.54 -17.55
N ALA A 274 -21.94 2.32 -17.01
CA ALA A 274 -23.22 1.70 -16.69
C ALA A 274 -24.04 2.51 -15.67
N HIS A 275 -23.37 3.11 -14.68
CA HIS A 275 -24.03 3.96 -13.69
C HIS A 275 -24.78 5.17 -14.32
N LYS A 276 -24.27 5.68 -15.45
CA LYS A 276 -24.89 6.82 -16.16
C LYS A 276 -26.02 6.42 -17.11
N SER A 277 -26.03 5.19 -17.60
CA SER A 277 -26.88 4.77 -18.71
C SER A 277 -27.96 3.76 -18.32
N ASP A 278 -27.63 2.79 -17.41
CA ASP A 278 -28.50 1.65 -17.12
C ASP A 278 -28.25 1.14 -15.69
N ARG A 279 -29.24 1.31 -14.83
CA ARG A 279 -29.17 0.91 -13.41
C ARG A 279 -29.05 -0.61 -13.24
N GLU A 280 -29.74 -1.39 -14.03
CA GLU A 280 -29.71 -2.85 -13.92
C GLU A 280 -28.33 -3.38 -14.36
N MET A 281 -27.81 -2.86 -15.48
CA MET A 281 -26.45 -3.17 -15.94
C MET A 281 -25.39 -2.77 -14.90
N TYR A 282 -25.53 -1.62 -14.28
CA TYR A 282 -24.63 -1.15 -13.22
C TYR A 282 -24.59 -2.12 -12.04
N GLU A 283 -25.75 -2.50 -11.50
CA GLU A 283 -25.83 -3.45 -10.39
C GLU A 283 -25.25 -4.80 -10.76
N ARG A 284 -25.55 -5.27 -11.97
CA ARG A 284 -24.97 -6.51 -12.50
C ARG A 284 -23.44 -6.44 -12.58
N ARG A 285 -22.86 -5.34 -13.06
CA ARG A 285 -21.40 -5.13 -13.14
C ARG A 285 -20.74 -5.10 -11.78
N ILE A 286 -21.36 -4.47 -10.78
CA ILE A 286 -20.88 -4.46 -9.40
C ILE A 286 -20.84 -5.88 -8.84
N VAL A 287 -21.92 -6.64 -8.96
CA VAL A 287 -22.00 -8.03 -8.46
C VAL A 287 -21.00 -8.92 -9.19
N GLN A 288 -20.82 -8.75 -10.50
CA GLN A 288 -19.83 -9.48 -11.31
C GLN A 288 -18.38 -9.19 -10.83
N LEU A 289 -18.05 -7.90 -10.59
CA LEU A 289 -16.74 -7.52 -10.07
C LEU A 289 -16.48 -8.17 -8.71
N TYR A 290 -17.42 -8.06 -7.77
CA TYR A 290 -17.26 -8.65 -6.44
C TYR A 290 -17.14 -10.17 -6.50
N SER A 291 -17.94 -10.83 -7.33
CA SER A 291 -17.88 -12.28 -7.51
C SER A 291 -16.54 -12.73 -8.08
N LEU A 292 -16.05 -12.04 -9.11
CA LEU A 292 -14.76 -12.36 -9.73
C LEU A 292 -13.60 -12.16 -8.73
N VAL A 293 -13.55 -11.03 -8.03
CA VAL A 293 -12.53 -10.74 -7.02
C VAL A 293 -12.59 -11.76 -5.87
N PHE A 294 -13.78 -12.09 -5.37
CA PHE A 294 -13.95 -13.05 -4.28
C PHE A 294 -13.47 -14.45 -4.68
N TRP A 295 -13.99 -15.01 -5.79
CA TRP A 295 -13.67 -16.38 -6.18
C TRP A 295 -12.23 -16.55 -6.66
N MET A 296 -11.66 -15.56 -7.35
CA MET A 296 -10.22 -15.56 -7.65
C MET A 296 -9.38 -15.57 -6.37
N SER A 297 -9.78 -14.76 -5.38
CA SER A 297 -9.07 -14.71 -4.10
C SER A 297 -9.21 -16.01 -3.32
N VAL A 298 -10.39 -16.62 -3.28
CA VAL A 298 -10.62 -17.92 -2.63
C VAL A 298 -9.75 -19.00 -3.25
N CYS A 299 -9.72 -19.08 -4.60
CA CYS A 299 -8.89 -20.07 -5.30
C CYS A 299 -7.40 -19.87 -5.01
N ALA A 300 -6.90 -18.61 -5.07
CA ALA A 300 -5.50 -18.30 -4.77
C ALA A 300 -5.16 -18.60 -3.30
N SER A 301 -6.03 -18.18 -2.36
CA SER A 301 -5.83 -18.41 -0.94
C SER A 301 -5.84 -19.90 -0.59
N ALA A 302 -6.73 -20.68 -1.16
CA ALA A 302 -6.76 -22.13 -0.98
C ALA A 302 -5.48 -22.78 -1.50
N LEU A 303 -5.04 -22.40 -2.71
CA LEU A 303 -3.80 -22.90 -3.31
C LEU A 303 -2.58 -22.57 -2.43
N ILE A 304 -2.44 -21.29 -1.99
CA ILE A 304 -1.35 -20.86 -1.12
C ILE A 304 -1.43 -21.56 0.24
N THR A 305 -2.61 -21.78 0.80
CA THR A 305 -2.77 -22.50 2.08
C THR A 305 -2.20 -23.92 2.00
N VAL A 306 -2.48 -24.63 0.90
CA VAL A 306 -1.94 -25.98 0.65
C VAL A 306 -0.44 -25.93 0.41
N LEU A 307 0.02 -24.98 -0.39
CA LEU A 307 1.43 -24.82 -0.76
C LEU A 307 2.24 -24.01 0.24
N ALA A 308 1.69 -23.56 1.37
CA ALA A 308 2.38 -22.71 2.34
C ALA A 308 3.72 -23.30 2.82
N LYS A 309 3.76 -24.62 3.10
CA LYS A 309 4.98 -25.30 3.52
C LYS A 309 6.07 -25.26 2.44
N PRO A 310 5.87 -25.77 1.22
CA PRO A 310 6.89 -25.68 0.17
C PRO A 310 7.26 -24.24 -0.19
N ILE A 311 6.32 -23.30 -0.23
CA ILE A 311 6.60 -21.89 -0.50
C ILE A 311 7.61 -21.34 0.51
N ILE A 312 7.33 -21.46 1.82
CA ILE A 312 8.20 -20.90 2.85
C ILE A 312 9.56 -21.60 2.87
N LEU A 313 9.60 -22.92 2.83
CA LEU A 313 10.86 -23.66 2.97
C LEU A 313 11.78 -23.49 1.74
N ILE A 314 11.23 -23.43 0.54
CA ILE A 314 12.02 -23.25 -0.68
C ILE A 314 12.52 -21.80 -0.79
N LEU A 315 11.65 -20.81 -0.57
CA LEU A 315 12.03 -19.41 -0.72
C LEU A 315 12.90 -18.92 0.44
N TYR A 316 12.51 -19.17 1.68
CA TYR A 316 13.12 -18.53 2.86
C TYR A 316 13.93 -19.48 3.76
N GLY A 317 13.73 -20.79 3.63
CA GLY A 317 14.48 -21.79 4.39
C GLY A 317 13.83 -22.18 5.72
N ALA A 318 14.50 -23.11 6.45
CA ALA A 318 13.95 -23.74 7.67
C ALA A 318 13.74 -22.76 8.85
N GLU A 319 14.53 -21.70 8.94
CA GLU A 319 14.40 -20.68 9.99
C GLU A 319 13.05 -19.95 9.96
N TYR A 320 12.40 -19.94 8.80
CA TYR A 320 11.08 -19.35 8.60
C TYR A 320 9.93 -20.34 8.73
N ALA A 321 10.19 -21.57 9.21
CA ALA A 321 9.14 -22.59 9.41
C ALA A 321 7.91 -22.08 10.21
N PRO A 322 8.07 -21.25 11.27
CA PRO A 322 6.91 -20.69 11.99
C PRO A 322 6.00 -19.82 11.11
N SER A 323 6.52 -19.19 10.03
CA SER A 323 5.72 -18.41 9.08
C SER A 323 4.70 -19.26 8.32
N ILE A 324 4.85 -20.58 8.26
CA ILE A 324 3.93 -21.47 7.52
C ILE A 324 2.52 -21.40 8.08
N ALA A 325 2.36 -21.49 9.40
CA ALA A 325 1.07 -21.39 10.06
C ALA A 325 0.44 -20.01 9.85
N CYS A 326 1.27 -18.97 9.95
CA CYS A 326 0.84 -17.60 9.73
C CYS A 326 0.40 -17.36 8.26
N LEU A 327 1.16 -17.85 7.26
CA LEU A 327 0.85 -17.71 5.84
C LEU A 327 -0.49 -18.37 5.49
N ARG A 328 -0.77 -19.55 6.06
CA ARG A 328 -2.05 -20.26 5.86
C ARG A 328 -3.27 -19.40 6.23
N VAL A 329 -3.10 -18.51 7.20
CA VAL A 329 -4.17 -17.58 7.63
C VAL A 329 -4.08 -16.27 6.86
N CYS A 330 -2.89 -15.66 6.77
CA CYS A 330 -2.70 -14.36 6.11
C CYS A 330 -3.20 -14.31 4.67
N THR A 331 -3.11 -15.43 3.92
CA THR A 331 -3.56 -15.46 2.54
C THR A 331 -5.05 -15.14 2.39
N TRP A 332 -5.88 -15.42 3.40
CA TRP A 332 -7.31 -15.13 3.43
C TRP A 332 -7.63 -13.65 3.68
N ILE A 333 -6.64 -12.86 4.14
CA ILE A 333 -6.80 -11.41 4.30
C ILE A 333 -7.21 -10.77 2.98
N ASN A 334 -6.54 -11.11 1.87
CA ASN A 334 -6.80 -10.54 0.55
C ASN A 334 -8.22 -10.84 0.05
N THR A 335 -8.80 -11.99 0.41
CA THR A 335 -10.15 -12.37 0.01
C THR A 335 -11.20 -11.34 0.42
N PHE A 336 -11.07 -10.80 1.61
CA PHE A 336 -12.01 -9.80 2.13
C PHE A 336 -11.51 -8.36 1.94
N ALA A 337 -10.19 -8.13 2.02
CA ALA A 337 -9.60 -6.81 1.79
C ALA A 337 -9.95 -6.29 0.39
N PHE A 338 -9.81 -7.12 -0.64
CA PHE A 338 -10.07 -6.70 -2.02
C PHE A 338 -11.56 -6.56 -2.36
N LEU A 339 -12.47 -7.15 -1.58
CA LEU A 339 -13.88 -6.76 -1.63
C LEU A 339 -14.08 -5.30 -1.16
N GLY A 340 -13.36 -4.90 -0.12
CA GLY A 340 -13.34 -3.50 0.35
C GLY A 340 -12.76 -2.54 -0.69
N VAL A 341 -11.71 -2.94 -1.40
CA VAL A 341 -11.12 -2.15 -2.50
C VAL A 341 -12.09 -2.06 -3.68
N ALA A 342 -12.68 -3.17 -4.11
CA ALA A 342 -13.66 -3.22 -5.20
C ALA A 342 -14.90 -2.37 -4.90
N ARG A 343 -15.32 -2.29 -3.61
CA ARG A 343 -16.39 -1.39 -3.16
C ARG A 343 -16.09 0.09 -3.45
N GLY A 344 -14.83 0.46 -3.57
CA GLY A 344 -14.43 1.84 -3.88
C GLY A 344 -15.12 2.40 -5.12
N ALA A 345 -15.27 1.60 -6.18
CA ALA A 345 -15.98 2.00 -7.40
C ALA A 345 -17.47 2.35 -7.11
N TRP A 346 -18.15 1.51 -6.35
CA TRP A 346 -19.53 1.75 -5.93
C TRP A 346 -19.65 2.99 -5.04
N MET A 347 -18.74 3.16 -4.07
CA MET A 347 -18.71 4.32 -3.18
C MET A 347 -18.59 5.65 -3.94
N VAL A 348 -17.76 5.66 -5.00
CA VAL A 348 -17.56 6.84 -5.85
C VAL A 348 -18.82 7.13 -6.67
N CYS A 349 -19.40 6.13 -7.33
CA CYS A 349 -20.59 6.30 -8.16
C CYS A 349 -21.80 6.79 -7.36
N GLU A 350 -21.99 6.27 -6.14
CA GLU A 350 -23.13 6.62 -5.27
C GLU A 350 -22.85 7.81 -4.33
N ASN A 351 -21.70 8.51 -4.48
CA ASN A 351 -21.28 9.63 -3.62
C ASN A 351 -21.24 9.28 -2.12
N ASN A 352 -20.86 8.04 -1.80
CA ASN A 352 -20.83 7.50 -0.43
C ASN A 352 -19.43 7.46 0.20
N GLN A 353 -18.41 8.10 -0.40
CA GLN A 353 -16.99 8.06 0.04
C GLN A 353 -16.82 8.55 1.49
N VAL A 354 -17.69 9.44 1.97
CA VAL A 354 -17.67 9.98 3.34
C VAL A 354 -17.78 8.87 4.38
N TYR A 355 -18.50 7.78 4.08
CA TYR A 355 -18.69 6.67 5.01
C TYR A 355 -17.46 5.77 5.11
N GLN A 356 -16.56 5.79 4.11
CA GLN A 356 -15.35 4.95 4.08
C GLN A 356 -14.48 5.17 5.33
N LYS A 357 -14.29 6.42 5.75
CA LYS A 357 -13.48 6.75 6.93
C LYS A 357 -14.02 6.16 8.23
N TYR A 358 -15.33 6.09 8.37
CA TYR A 358 -15.98 5.52 9.57
C TYR A 358 -15.85 4.00 9.58
N ILE A 359 -16.09 3.35 8.43
CA ILE A 359 -15.89 1.90 8.28
C ILE A 359 -14.44 1.51 8.56
N LEU A 360 -13.46 2.31 8.11
CA LEU A 360 -12.05 2.09 8.42
C LEU A 360 -11.74 2.29 9.90
N ALA A 361 -12.35 3.28 10.55
CA ALA A 361 -12.18 3.52 11.99
C ALA A 361 -12.78 2.39 12.83
N GLU A 362 -13.96 1.88 12.46
CA GLU A 362 -14.57 0.68 13.07
C GLU A 362 -13.62 -0.52 12.93
N GLY A 363 -13.06 -0.72 11.73
CA GLY A 363 -12.09 -1.77 11.47
C GLY A 363 -10.83 -1.63 12.34
N ALA A 364 -10.26 -0.43 12.43
CA ALA A 364 -9.08 -0.17 13.24
C ALA A 364 -9.33 -0.47 14.73
N ALA A 365 -10.49 -0.06 15.25
CA ALA A 365 -10.87 -0.35 16.64
C ALA A 365 -11.03 -1.86 16.89
N VAL A 366 -11.73 -2.56 16.01
CA VAL A 366 -11.91 -4.02 16.12
C VAL A 366 -10.57 -4.73 16.01
N ASN A 367 -9.73 -4.36 15.04
CA ASN A 367 -8.40 -4.96 14.86
C ASN A 367 -7.53 -4.79 16.12
N LEU A 368 -7.51 -3.60 16.71
CA LEU A 368 -6.74 -3.32 17.93
C LEU A 368 -7.21 -4.19 19.11
N ILE A 369 -8.53 -4.31 19.31
CA ILE A 369 -9.10 -5.12 20.38
C ILE A 369 -8.78 -6.61 20.15
N LEU A 370 -9.01 -7.13 18.95
CA LEU A 370 -8.75 -8.53 18.65
C LEU A 370 -7.26 -8.86 18.76
N ASN A 371 -6.37 -7.99 18.28
CA ASN A 371 -4.93 -8.17 18.40
C ASN A 371 -4.49 -8.22 19.86
N TYR A 372 -5.02 -7.35 20.72
CA TYR A 372 -4.68 -7.35 22.14
C TYR A 372 -4.92 -8.71 22.80
N PHE A 373 -6.06 -9.35 22.52
CA PHE A 373 -6.39 -10.65 23.12
C PHE A 373 -5.79 -11.84 22.37
N TRP A 374 -5.76 -11.78 21.04
CA TRP A 374 -5.40 -12.95 20.23
C TRP A 374 -3.90 -13.10 20.04
N ILE A 375 -3.12 -12.04 20.04
CA ILE A 375 -1.66 -12.15 19.98
C ILE A 375 -1.15 -12.80 21.27
N GLN A 376 -1.67 -12.43 22.42
CA GLN A 376 -1.25 -13.02 23.71
C GLN A 376 -1.62 -14.52 23.80
N LYS A 377 -2.70 -14.95 23.17
CA LYS A 377 -3.18 -16.34 23.25
C LYS A 377 -2.65 -17.23 22.13
N PHE A 378 -2.52 -16.70 20.92
CA PHE A 378 -2.22 -17.46 19.71
C PHE A 378 -0.95 -16.98 18.99
N GLY A 379 -0.20 -16.05 19.58
CA GLY A 379 0.99 -15.48 18.98
C GLY A 379 0.70 -14.71 17.67
N MET A 380 1.66 -14.73 16.75
CA MET A 380 1.53 -14.05 15.46
C MET A 380 0.39 -14.57 14.57
N VAL A 381 -0.02 -15.84 14.77
CA VAL A 381 -1.19 -16.42 14.06
C VAL A 381 -2.46 -15.77 14.56
N GLY A 382 -2.52 -15.36 15.84
CA GLY A 382 -3.60 -14.56 16.41
C GLY A 382 -3.76 -13.21 15.71
N ALA A 383 -2.64 -12.52 15.41
CA ALA A 383 -2.66 -11.28 14.64
C ALA A 383 -3.23 -11.51 13.22
N ALA A 384 -2.80 -12.58 12.56
CA ALA A 384 -3.32 -12.93 11.24
C ALA A 384 -4.84 -13.16 11.25
N TRP A 385 -5.36 -13.89 12.23
CA TRP A 385 -6.79 -14.10 12.41
C TRP A 385 -7.52 -12.80 12.75
N ALA A 386 -6.96 -11.96 13.63
CA ALA A 386 -7.53 -10.65 13.95
C ALA A 386 -7.72 -9.81 12.69
N THR A 387 -6.71 -9.81 11.81
CA THR A 387 -6.78 -9.07 10.55
C THR A 387 -7.79 -9.68 9.59
N VAL A 388 -7.88 -11.02 9.45
CA VAL A 388 -8.92 -11.67 8.62
C VAL A 388 -10.33 -11.30 9.10
N VAL A 389 -10.58 -11.42 10.41
CA VAL A 389 -11.90 -11.08 10.97
C VAL A 389 -12.23 -9.60 10.78
N THR A 390 -11.24 -8.74 10.98
CA THR A 390 -11.41 -7.30 10.74
C THR A 390 -11.74 -7.01 9.27
N GLN A 391 -11.09 -7.69 8.32
CA GLN A 391 -11.40 -7.54 6.89
C GLN A 391 -12.81 -8.02 6.56
N ILE A 392 -13.29 -9.11 7.16
CA ILE A 392 -14.67 -9.56 7.04
C ILE A 392 -15.62 -8.49 7.56
N ILE A 393 -15.34 -7.94 8.74
CA ILE A 393 -16.18 -6.90 9.36
C ILE A 393 -16.21 -5.67 8.45
N THR A 394 -15.06 -5.12 8.06
CA THR A 394 -15.01 -3.89 7.27
C THR A 394 -15.56 -4.04 5.85
N SER A 395 -15.42 -5.21 5.24
CA SER A 395 -15.93 -5.43 3.88
C SER A 395 -17.43 -5.71 3.85
N THR A 396 -17.94 -6.48 4.80
CA THR A 396 -19.32 -7.01 4.75
C THR A 396 -20.25 -6.40 5.79
N ILE A 397 -19.81 -6.24 7.07
CA ILE A 397 -20.63 -5.78 8.18
C ILE A 397 -20.61 -4.25 8.27
N GLY A 398 -19.45 -3.61 8.15
CA GLY A 398 -19.29 -2.16 8.24
C GLY A 398 -20.24 -1.36 7.33
N PRO A 399 -20.49 -1.78 6.08
CA PRO A 399 -21.52 -1.11 5.28
C PRO A 399 -22.94 -1.17 5.83
N LEU A 400 -23.26 -2.11 6.74
CA LEU A 400 -24.58 -2.20 7.38
C LEU A 400 -24.81 -1.09 8.43
N THR A 401 -23.74 -0.52 8.97
CA THR A 401 -23.79 0.52 10.02
C THR A 401 -24.54 1.77 9.53
N PHE A 402 -24.43 2.09 8.23
CA PHE A 402 -25.07 3.27 7.64
C PHE A 402 -26.17 2.89 6.66
N ALA A 403 -27.35 3.49 6.77
CA ALA A 403 -28.50 3.18 5.91
C ALA A 403 -28.20 3.30 4.42
N ARG A 404 -27.36 4.28 4.00
CA ARG A 404 -26.99 4.51 2.59
C ARG A 404 -26.03 3.44 2.03
N THR A 405 -25.28 2.75 2.88
CA THR A 405 -24.29 1.75 2.43
C THR A 405 -24.77 0.31 2.56
N ARG A 406 -25.91 0.06 3.22
CA ARG A 406 -26.45 -1.31 3.45
C ARG A 406 -26.65 -2.13 2.18
N ILE A 407 -27.08 -1.50 1.10
CA ILE A 407 -27.31 -2.17 -0.17
C ILE A 407 -26.02 -2.81 -0.73
N ASN A 408 -24.87 -2.24 -0.39
CA ASN A 408 -23.59 -2.80 -0.82
C ASN A 408 -23.33 -4.19 -0.23
N THR A 409 -23.69 -4.42 1.03
CA THR A 409 -23.60 -5.76 1.65
C THR A 409 -24.48 -6.78 0.91
N TYR A 410 -25.66 -6.36 0.45
CA TYR A 410 -26.52 -7.23 -0.36
C TYR A 410 -25.84 -7.63 -1.69
N TYR A 411 -25.17 -6.68 -2.37
CA TYR A 411 -24.39 -6.99 -3.58
C TYR A 411 -23.24 -7.94 -3.30
N ILE A 412 -22.54 -7.80 -2.18
CA ILE A 412 -21.49 -8.72 -1.75
C ILE A 412 -22.07 -10.11 -1.49
N LEU A 413 -23.17 -10.23 -0.75
CA LEU A 413 -23.79 -11.53 -0.49
C LEU A 413 -24.25 -12.22 -1.78
N ARG A 414 -24.81 -11.49 -2.75
CA ARG A 414 -25.14 -12.04 -4.08
C ARG A 414 -23.91 -12.52 -4.83
N ALA A 415 -22.78 -11.82 -4.67
CA ALA A 415 -21.52 -12.14 -5.33
C ALA A 415 -20.87 -13.44 -4.79
N LEU A 416 -21.21 -13.88 -3.58
CA LEU A 416 -20.75 -15.16 -3.02
C LEU A 416 -21.32 -16.37 -3.77
N ASN A 417 -22.42 -16.20 -4.53
CA ASN A 417 -22.97 -17.28 -5.35
C ASN A 417 -22.03 -17.57 -6.54
N PRO A 418 -21.47 -18.81 -6.66
CA PRO A 418 -20.54 -19.16 -7.71
C PRO A 418 -21.17 -19.12 -9.11
N ALA A 419 -22.51 -19.22 -9.23
CA ALA A 419 -23.19 -19.12 -10.51
C ALA A 419 -22.90 -17.78 -11.21
N VAL A 420 -22.74 -16.68 -10.47
CA VAL A 420 -22.46 -15.35 -11.04
C VAL A 420 -21.13 -15.32 -11.81
N VAL A 421 -20.09 -15.93 -11.25
CA VAL A 421 -18.78 -15.96 -11.92
C VAL A 421 -18.78 -16.95 -13.07
N LEU A 422 -19.49 -18.07 -12.97
CA LEU A 422 -19.64 -19.05 -14.05
C LEU A 422 -20.40 -18.45 -15.23
N ASP A 423 -21.48 -17.71 -15.00
CA ASP A 423 -22.24 -17.01 -16.03
C ASP A 423 -21.39 -15.94 -16.75
N LEU A 424 -20.53 -15.25 -16.00
CA LEU A 424 -19.59 -14.30 -16.59
C LEU A 424 -18.65 -15.00 -17.59
N PHE A 425 -18.01 -16.10 -17.20
CA PHE A 425 -17.14 -16.87 -18.09
C PHE A 425 -17.92 -17.46 -19.27
N GLY A 426 -19.11 -17.99 -19.04
CA GLY A 426 -19.99 -18.50 -20.08
C GLY A 426 -20.36 -17.46 -21.14
N SER A 427 -20.66 -16.23 -20.71
CA SER A 427 -20.97 -15.12 -21.61
C SER A 427 -19.75 -14.69 -22.46
N VAL A 428 -18.56 -14.64 -21.86
CA VAL A 428 -17.31 -14.32 -22.58
C VAL A 428 -16.96 -15.39 -23.62
N LEU A 429 -17.12 -16.65 -23.29
CA LEU A 429 -16.90 -17.78 -24.22
C LEU A 429 -17.89 -17.77 -25.39
N LYS A 430 -19.18 -17.49 -25.14
CA LYS A 430 -20.19 -17.32 -26.19
C LYS A 430 -19.88 -16.17 -27.15
N GLN A 431 -19.44 -15.03 -26.60
CA GLN A 431 -19.05 -13.86 -27.41
C GLN A 431 -17.82 -14.14 -28.31
N ARG A 432 -16.87 -14.95 -27.84
CA ARG A 432 -15.72 -15.36 -28.67
C ARG A 432 -16.11 -16.33 -29.76
N ARG A 433 -17.03 -17.28 -29.49
CA ARG A 433 -17.54 -18.25 -30.50
C ARG A 433 -18.44 -17.60 -31.54
N GLY A 434 -19.11 -16.50 -31.26
CA GLY A 434 -19.92 -15.75 -32.21
C GLY A 434 -19.14 -14.74 -33.07
N LYS A 435 -17.83 -14.56 -32.82
CA LYS A 435 -16.93 -13.70 -33.62
C LYS A 435 -15.88 -14.50 -34.43
N ALA A 436 -15.83 -15.81 -34.28
CA ALA A 436 -15.06 -16.74 -35.11
C ALA A 436 -16.00 -17.45 -36.12
#